data_4cf825f1907e346c8da900617d5779e3
#
_entry.id   4cf825f1907e346c8da900617d5779e3
#
_cell.length_a   1.000
_cell.length_b   1.000
_cell.length_c   1.000
_cell.angle_alpha   90.00
_cell.angle_beta   90.00
_cell.angle_gamma   90.00
#
_symmetry.space_group_name_H-M   'P 1'
#
loop_
_entity.id
_entity.type
_entity.pdbx_description
1 polymer ?
#
loop_
_entity_poly.entity_id
_entity_poly.type
_entity_poly.pdbx_seq_one_letter_code
_entity_poly.pdbx_strand_id
1 'polypeptide(L)'
;MKIVVVSDSHGRNDILNVIREKHPDAGLFIHCGDLEDDPMFYPGYIVVRGNNDYYGRFEDERIIPIGKHRIYVTHSHRFSYFSRSEQLSNRAKALNCDIVCFGHTHVAYLDQVDGITLLNPGSLSHARDGRPCSYAILDIDENEIRVEFKFESEW
;
A
#
# COMPACT_ATOMS: atom_id res chain seq x y z
N MET A 1 -10.26 -0.31 -12.77
CA MET A 1 -10.63 -0.19 -11.34
C MET A 1 -9.69 0.76 -10.65
N LYS A 2 -10.23 1.71 -9.93
CA LYS A 2 -9.47 2.64 -9.11
C LYS A 2 -9.25 2.07 -7.71
N ILE A 3 -8.01 2.00 -7.29
CA ILE A 3 -7.60 1.49 -5.98
C ILE A 3 -6.81 2.58 -5.27
N VAL A 4 -7.19 2.89 -4.03
CA VAL A 4 -6.46 3.82 -3.18
C VAL A 4 -5.55 3.02 -2.26
N VAL A 5 -4.25 3.35 -2.25
CA VAL A 5 -3.24 2.65 -1.47
C VAL A 5 -2.61 3.64 -0.49
N VAL A 6 -2.68 3.31 0.79
CA VAL A 6 -2.10 4.10 1.87
C VAL A 6 -1.20 3.23 2.74
N SER A 7 -0.34 3.82 3.55
CA SER A 7 0.51 3.09 4.48
C SER A 7 1.03 3.99 5.59
N ASP A 8 1.46 3.35 6.67
CA ASP A 8 2.25 3.99 7.74
C ASP A 8 1.57 5.26 8.26
N SER A 9 0.32 5.12 8.65
CA SER A 9 -0.46 6.22 9.25
C SER A 9 -0.09 6.48 10.71
N HIS A 10 0.45 5.48 11.40
CA HIS A 10 0.97 5.59 12.78
C HIS A 10 0.04 6.34 13.71
N GLY A 11 -1.24 5.97 13.71
CA GLY A 11 -2.24 6.61 14.56
C GLY A 11 -2.86 7.88 14.00
N ARG A 12 -2.34 8.44 12.91
CA ARG A 12 -2.96 9.58 12.19
C ARG A 12 -4.10 9.07 11.32
N ASN A 13 -5.09 8.43 11.96
CA ASN A 13 -6.10 7.64 11.25
C ASN A 13 -7.37 8.40 10.91
N ASP A 14 -7.55 9.61 11.39
CA ASP A 14 -8.61 10.51 10.96
C ASP A 14 -8.53 10.80 9.45
N ILE A 15 -7.30 10.85 8.90
CA ILE A 15 -7.08 11.06 7.47
C ILE A 15 -7.63 9.91 6.61
N LEU A 16 -7.73 8.69 7.15
CA LEU A 16 -8.24 7.55 6.40
C LEU A 16 -9.70 7.74 5.98
N ASN A 17 -10.51 8.33 6.84
CA ASN A 17 -11.89 8.64 6.50
C ASN A 17 -11.99 9.78 5.49
N VAL A 18 -11.14 10.80 5.63
CA VAL A 18 -11.06 11.90 4.67
C VAL A 18 -10.70 11.40 3.29
N ILE A 19 -9.70 10.53 3.18
CA ILE A 19 -9.27 9.94 1.90
C ILE A 19 -10.40 9.12 1.30
N ARG A 20 -11.08 8.31 2.10
CA ARG A 20 -12.20 7.49 1.62
C ARG A 20 -13.33 8.35 1.06
N GLU A 21 -13.65 9.45 1.71
CA GLU A 21 -14.68 10.38 1.26
C GLU A 21 -14.30 11.12 -0.02
N LYS A 22 -13.00 11.37 -0.23
CA LYS A 22 -12.49 12.01 -1.44
C LYS A 22 -12.55 11.10 -2.68
N HIS A 23 -12.59 9.79 -2.47
CA HIS A 23 -12.55 8.82 -3.55
C HIS A 23 -13.76 7.87 -3.50
N PRO A 24 -14.99 8.41 -3.63
CA PRO A 24 -16.20 7.57 -3.60
C PRO A 24 -16.28 6.61 -4.78
N ASP A 25 -15.52 6.88 -5.84
CA ASP A 25 -15.46 6.06 -7.05
C ASP A 25 -14.40 4.95 -6.96
N ALA A 26 -13.62 4.89 -5.88
CA ALA A 26 -12.64 3.82 -5.70
C ALA A 26 -13.34 2.49 -5.40
N GLY A 27 -12.88 1.45 -6.07
CA GLY A 27 -13.40 0.09 -5.85
C GLY A 27 -12.73 -0.63 -4.69
N LEU A 28 -11.58 -0.15 -4.22
CA LEU A 28 -10.82 -0.82 -3.19
C LEU A 28 -9.90 0.20 -2.47
N PHE A 29 -9.74 0.00 -1.16
CA PHE A 29 -8.80 0.76 -0.33
C PHE A 29 -7.87 -0.22 0.36
N ILE A 30 -6.56 -0.02 0.24
CA ILE A 30 -5.51 -0.88 0.79
C ILE A 30 -4.66 -0.07 1.77
N HIS A 31 -4.43 -0.62 2.96
CA HIS A 31 -3.48 -0.08 3.94
C HIS A 31 -2.34 -1.08 4.14
N CYS A 32 -1.11 -0.65 3.86
CA CYS A 32 0.06 -1.54 3.84
C CYS A 32 0.73 -1.71 5.22
N GLY A 33 0.04 -1.39 6.32
CA GLY A 33 0.53 -1.65 7.67
C GLY A 33 0.97 -0.42 8.45
N ASP A 34 1.20 -0.63 9.74
CA ASP A 34 1.43 0.42 10.73
C ASP A 34 0.24 1.37 10.84
N LEU A 35 -0.94 0.78 10.98
CA LEU A 35 -2.18 1.45 11.32
C LEU A 35 -2.16 1.92 12.79
N GLU A 36 -1.66 1.06 13.66
CA GLU A 36 -1.58 1.27 15.12
C GLU A 36 -2.95 1.49 15.77
N ASP A 37 -3.96 0.81 15.24
CA ASP A 37 -5.32 0.79 15.76
C ASP A 37 -6.01 -0.49 15.27
N ASP A 38 -7.21 -0.78 15.77
CA ASP A 38 -7.98 -1.92 15.32
C ASP A 38 -8.54 -1.66 13.91
N PRO A 39 -8.25 -2.53 12.93
CA PRO A 39 -8.77 -2.34 11.57
C PRO A 39 -10.29 -2.37 11.49
N MET A 40 -10.98 -2.91 12.50
CA MET A 40 -12.44 -2.90 12.60
C MET A 40 -13.02 -1.47 12.57
N PHE A 41 -12.27 -0.48 13.06
CA PHE A 41 -12.72 0.92 13.05
C PHE A 41 -12.60 1.60 11.69
N TYR A 42 -11.97 0.93 10.72
CA TYR A 42 -11.76 1.48 9.37
C TYR A 42 -12.34 0.55 8.31
N PRO A 43 -13.67 0.31 8.35
CA PRO A 43 -14.32 -0.57 7.38
C PRO A 43 -14.14 0.01 5.97
N GLY A 44 -13.87 -0.85 5.01
CA GLY A 44 -13.56 -0.45 3.65
C GLY A 44 -12.07 -0.49 3.32
N TYR A 45 -11.20 -0.49 4.32
CA TYR A 45 -9.77 -0.71 4.12
C TYR A 45 -9.41 -2.17 4.33
N ILE A 46 -8.66 -2.73 3.39
CA ILE A 46 -7.95 -4.01 3.59
C ILE A 46 -6.61 -3.65 4.21
N VAL A 47 -6.33 -4.16 5.41
CA VAL A 47 -5.15 -3.78 6.19
C VAL A 47 -4.29 -5.01 6.45
N VAL A 48 -2.98 -4.90 6.22
CA VAL A 48 -2.00 -5.91 6.63
C VAL A 48 -1.21 -5.43 7.85
N ARG A 49 -0.62 -6.38 8.59
CA ARG A 49 0.16 -6.09 9.78
C ARG A 49 1.48 -5.42 9.45
N GLY A 50 1.75 -4.28 10.09
CA GLY A 50 3.08 -3.68 10.12
C GLY A 50 3.83 -4.06 11.40
N ASN A 51 5.10 -3.64 11.50
CA ASN A 51 5.94 -3.98 12.66
C ASN A 51 5.51 -3.27 13.95
N ASN A 52 4.67 -2.24 13.87
CA ASN A 52 4.13 -1.53 15.02
C ASN A 52 2.66 -1.89 15.33
N ASP A 53 2.09 -2.88 14.64
CA ASP A 53 0.71 -3.32 14.86
C ASP A 53 0.71 -4.47 15.87
N TYR A 54 0.74 -4.13 17.16
CA TYR A 54 0.84 -5.12 18.24
C TYR A 54 -0.52 -5.71 18.62
N TYR A 55 -1.58 -4.98 18.43
CA TYR A 55 -2.94 -5.34 18.84
C TYR A 55 -3.89 -5.34 17.64
N GLY A 56 -4.94 -6.15 17.75
CA GLY A 56 -5.93 -6.25 16.70
C GLY A 56 -5.74 -7.51 15.85
N ARG A 57 -6.71 -7.75 14.97
CA ARG A 57 -6.68 -8.89 14.05
C ARG A 57 -6.15 -8.42 12.71
N PHE A 58 -4.92 -8.79 12.43
CA PHE A 58 -4.27 -8.47 11.15
C PHE A 58 -3.83 -9.75 10.46
N GLU A 59 -3.95 -9.77 9.15
CA GLU A 59 -3.19 -10.72 8.33
C GLU A 59 -1.82 -10.12 8.04
N ASP A 60 -0.79 -10.97 8.00
CA ASP A 60 0.58 -10.50 7.73
C ASP A 60 0.77 -10.08 6.28
N GLU A 61 0.04 -10.71 5.38
CA GLU A 61 0.06 -10.42 3.94
C GLU A 61 -1.28 -10.80 3.32
N ARG A 62 -1.60 -10.20 2.18
CA ARG A 62 -2.82 -10.48 1.43
C ARG A 62 -2.51 -10.63 -0.05
N ILE A 63 -3.30 -11.46 -0.72
CA ILE A 63 -3.31 -11.55 -2.18
C ILE A 63 -4.71 -11.16 -2.64
N ILE A 64 -4.79 -10.17 -3.52
CA ILE A 64 -6.05 -9.62 -4.00
C ILE A 64 -6.11 -9.79 -5.52
N PRO A 65 -6.98 -10.67 -6.03
CA PRO A 65 -7.16 -10.80 -7.47
C PRO A 65 -8.03 -9.66 -8.03
N ILE A 66 -7.55 -9.01 -9.07
CA ILE A 66 -8.26 -7.95 -9.78
C ILE A 66 -8.21 -8.27 -11.28
N GLY A 67 -9.29 -8.86 -11.83
CA GLY A 67 -9.29 -9.30 -13.22
C GLY A 67 -8.15 -10.30 -13.47
N LYS A 68 -7.30 -10.03 -14.45
CA LYS A 68 -6.12 -10.84 -14.75
C LYS A 68 -4.93 -10.52 -13.85
N HIS A 69 -5.00 -9.45 -13.05
CA HIS A 69 -3.93 -9.03 -12.15
C HIS A 69 -4.11 -9.63 -10.76
N ARG A 70 -3.00 -9.80 -10.05
CA ARG A 70 -2.99 -10.26 -8.66
C ARG A 70 -2.07 -9.35 -7.87
N ILE A 71 -2.60 -8.74 -6.82
CA ILE A 71 -1.87 -7.80 -5.98
C ILE A 71 -1.40 -8.54 -4.73
N TYR A 72 -0.10 -8.50 -4.47
CA TYR A 72 0.50 -8.93 -3.22
C TYR A 72 0.65 -7.71 -2.31
N VAL A 73 0.06 -7.76 -1.12
CA VAL A 73 0.12 -6.68 -0.13
C VAL A 73 0.90 -7.17 1.09
N THR A 74 1.94 -6.43 1.46
CA THR A 74 2.77 -6.71 2.64
C THR A 74 3.33 -5.40 3.17
N HIS A 75 3.60 -5.34 4.48
CA HIS A 75 4.28 -4.17 5.04
C HIS A 75 5.75 -4.11 4.61
N SER A 76 6.39 -5.23 4.43
CA SER A 76 7.77 -5.44 4.00
C SER A 76 8.85 -5.30 5.07
N HIS A 77 8.49 -5.18 6.35
CA HIS A 77 9.48 -5.08 7.44
C HIS A 77 10.35 -6.33 7.60
N ARG A 78 9.91 -7.48 7.06
CA ARG A 78 10.65 -8.75 7.11
C ARG A 78 11.60 -8.92 5.93
N PHE A 79 11.60 -7.99 4.97
CA PHE A 79 12.47 -8.02 3.81
C PHE A 79 13.74 -7.21 4.07
N SER A 80 14.84 -7.58 3.42
CA SER A 80 16.13 -6.93 3.59
C SER A 80 16.10 -5.47 3.13
N TYR A 81 16.72 -4.60 3.90
CA TYR A 81 16.86 -3.19 3.54
C TYR A 81 17.58 -3.01 2.18
N PHE A 82 18.66 -3.76 1.95
CA PHE A 82 19.50 -3.57 0.77
C PHE A 82 18.98 -4.25 -0.50
N SER A 83 18.14 -5.27 -0.36
CA SER A 83 17.61 -6.04 -1.50
C SER A 83 16.11 -6.19 -1.48
N ARG A 84 15.42 -5.21 -0.90
CA ARG A 84 13.96 -5.27 -0.71
C ARG A 84 13.22 -5.44 -2.02
N SER A 85 13.54 -4.64 -3.04
CA SER A 85 12.86 -4.70 -4.33
C SER A 85 13.01 -6.07 -4.99
N GLU A 86 14.22 -6.62 -4.98
CA GLU A 86 14.48 -7.96 -5.52
C GLU A 86 13.72 -9.03 -4.76
N GLN A 87 13.73 -8.99 -3.43
CA GLN A 87 13.04 -9.97 -2.60
C GLN A 87 11.52 -9.87 -2.75
N LEU A 88 10.96 -8.66 -2.82
CA LEU A 88 9.54 -8.47 -3.07
C LEU A 88 9.13 -9.00 -4.43
N SER A 89 9.92 -8.73 -5.46
CA SER A 89 9.68 -9.24 -6.80
C SER A 89 9.71 -10.77 -6.84
N ASN A 90 10.69 -11.38 -6.20
CA ASN A 90 10.80 -12.85 -6.13
C ASN A 90 9.62 -13.46 -5.37
N ARG A 91 9.19 -12.85 -4.27
CA ARG A 91 8.04 -13.33 -3.51
C ARG A 91 6.75 -13.22 -4.32
N ALA A 92 6.56 -12.11 -5.03
CA ALA A 92 5.41 -11.92 -5.90
C ALA A 92 5.34 -12.98 -6.99
N LYS A 93 6.47 -13.29 -7.62
CA LYS A 93 6.54 -14.36 -8.65
C LYS A 93 6.15 -15.72 -8.06
N ALA A 94 6.64 -16.04 -6.87
CA ALA A 94 6.31 -17.30 -6.20
C ALA A 94 4.82 -17.41 -5.88
N LEU A 95 4.14 -16.30 -5.68
CA LEU A 95 2.71 -16.22 -5.38
C LEU A 95 1.84 -15.98 -6.62
N ASN A 96 2.44 -15.93 -7.81
CA ASN A 96 1.78 -15.59 -9.07
C ASN A 96 1.12 -14.22 -9.04
N CYS A 97 1.77 -13.25 -8.40
CA CYS A 97 1.34 -11.86 -8.35
C CYS A 97 2.19 -11.02 -9.28
N ASP A 98 1.58 -10.02 -9.90
CA ASP A 98 2.26 -9.10 -10.83
C ASP A 98 2.34 -7.67 -10.30
N ILE A 99 1.69 -7.39 -9.17
CA ILE A 99 1.70 -6.09 -8.50
C ILE A 99 1.99 -6.32 -7.03
N VAL A 100 2.88 -5.48 -6.46
CA VAL A 100 3.16 -5.47 -5.02
C VAL A 100 2.84 -4.09 -4.48
N CYS A 101 2.03 -4.05 -3.41
CA CYS A 101 1.82 -2.84 -2.61
C CYS A 101 2.48 -3.05 -1.25
N PHE A 102 3.39 -2.17 -0.85
CA PHE A 102 4.16 -2.32 0.38
C PHE A 102 4.42 -0.97 1.05
N GLY A 103 4.81 -1.00 2.30
CA GLY A 103 5.09 0.19 3.10
C GLY A 103 6.45 0.11 3.79
N HIS A 104 6.49 0.50 5.04
CA HIS A 104 7.62 0.43 5.97
C HIS A 104 8.72 1.46 5.72
N THR A 105 9.13 1.72 4.49
CA THR A 105 10.23 2.64 4.19
C THR A 105 9.85 4.11 4.37
N HIS A 106 8.55 4.44 4.38
CA HIS A 106 8.01 5.80 4.39
C HIS A 106 8.44 6.63 3.17
N VAL A 107 8.70 5.97 2.04
CA VAL A 107 9.14 6.61 0.80
C VAL A 107 8.21 6.22 -0.34
N ALA A 108 7.59 7.20 -0.97
CA ALA A 108 6.80 6.98 -2.18
C ALA A 108 7.71 6.44 -3.29
N TYR A 109 7.33 5.29 -3.86
CA TYR A 109 8.22 4.56 -4.76
C TYR A 109 7.40 3.76 -5.77
N LEU A 110 7.81 3.83 -7.02
CA LEU A 110 7.21 3.04 -8.10
C LEU A 110 8.32 2.53 -9.00
N ASP A 111 8.35 1.22 -9.23
CA ASP A 111 9.33 0.60 -10.12
C ASP A 111 8.73 -0.65 -10.75
N GLN A 112 9.37 -1.14 -11.80
CA GLN A 112 9.11 -2.45 -12.35
C GLN A 112 10.39 -3.28 -12.30
N VAL A 113 10.29 -4.47 -11.69
CA VAL A 113 11.38 -5.41 -11.57
C VAL A 113 10.91 -6.74 -12.14
N ASP A 114 11.51 -7.19 -13.24
CA ASP A 114 11.16 -8.44 -13.90
C ASP A 114 9.66 -8.57 -14.24
N GLY A 115 9.06 -7.48 -14.70
CA GLY A 115 7.64 -7.44 -15.03
C GLY A 115 6.69 -7.28 -13.86
N ILE A 116 7.20 -7.21 -12.63
CA ILE A 116 6.43 -6.99 -11.41
C ILE A 116 6.40 -5.49 -11.10
N THR A 117 5.21 -4.93 -10.91
CA THR A 117 5.05 -3.54 -10.48
C THR A 117 5.18 -3.45 -8.97
N LEU A 118 6.12 -2.66 -8.48
CA LEU A 118 6.36 -2.42 -7.06
C LEU A 118 5.88 -1.01 -6.71
N LEU A 119 4.93 -0.91 -5.79
CA LEU A 119 4.34 0.36 -5.37
C LEU A 119 4.40 0.52 -3.86
N ASN A 120 5.07 1.57 -3.41
CA ASN A 120 4.98 2.05 -2.03
C ASN A 120 4.28 3.40 -2.07
N PRO A 121 3.14 3.58 -1.38
CA PRO A 121 2.40 4.84 -1.43
C PRO A 121 3.07 5.99 -0.66
N GLY A 122 4.15 5.69 0.09
CA GLY A 122 4.71 6.60 1.07
C GLY A 122 3.97 6.51 2.41
N SER A 123 4.29 7.40 3.32
CA SER A 123 3.66 7.44 4.64
C SER A 123 2.63 8.55 4.73
N LEU A 124 1.52 8.29 5.41
CA LEU A 124 0.53 9.31 5.74
C LEU A 124 0.94 10.19 6.92
N SER A 125 1.94 9.76 7.69
CA SER A 125 2.32 10.44 8.93
C SER A 125 3.72 11.04 8.91
N HIS A 126 4.66 10.38 8.24
CA HIS A 126 6.08 10.76 8.36
C HIS A 126 6.90 10.29 7.15
N ALA A 127 7.05 11.15 6.15
CA ALA A 127 7.90 10.87 5.00
C ALA A 127 9.39 10.96 5.38
N ARG A 128 10.23 10.12 4.75
CA ARG A 128 11.65 10.02 5.09
C ARG A 128 12.60 10.46 3.98
N ASP A 129 12.08 10.97 2.87
CA ASP A 129 12.88 11.36 1.71
C ASP A 129 12.85 12.86 1.39
N GLY A 130 12.38 13.68 2.33
CA GLY A 130 12.27 15.12 2.16
C GLY A 130 11.05 15.59 1.38
N ARG A 131 10.29 14.68 0.79
CA ARG A 131 9.01 15.00 0.17
C ARG A 131 7.89 15.04 1.20
N PRO A 132 6.74 15.67 0.92
CA PRO A 132 5.59 15.61 1.82
C PRO A 132 5.07 14.18 2.00
N CYS A 133 4.25 13.96 3.03
CA CYS A 133 3.49 12.73 3.18
C CYS A 133 2.63 12.48 1.94
N SER A 134 2.31 11.22 1.69
CA SER A 134 1.65 10.83 0.43
C SER A 134 0.81 9.57 0.57
N TYR A 135 -0.08 9.39 -0.39
CA TYR A 135 -0.71 8.12 -0.71
C TYR A 135 -0.74 7.96 -2.24
N ALA A 136 -1.19 6.83 -2.72
CA ALA A 136 -1.19 6.55 -4.15
C ALA A 136 -2.57 6.13 -4.62
N ILE A 137 -2.86 6.45 -5.88
CA ILE A 137 -3.99 5.91 -6.63
C ILE A 137 -3.43 4.95 -7.67
N LEU A 138 -3.85 3.70 -7.59
CA LEU A 138 -3.50 2.65 -8.52
C LEU A 138 -4.71 2.36 -9.40
N ASP A 139 -4.63 2.67 -10.67
CA ASP A 139 -5.72 2.45 -11.62
C ASP A 139 -5.36 1.31 -12.56
N ILE A 140 -6.16 0.25 -12.52
CA ILE A 140 -5.95 -0.96 -13.30
C ILE A 140 -7.08 -1.10 -14.32
N ASP A 141 -6.71 -1.14 -15.61
CA ASP A 141 -7.63 -1.51 -16.67
C ASP A 141 -7.09 -2.71 -17.48
N GLU A 142 -7.77 -3.07 -18.57
CA GLU A 142 -7.38 -4.25 -19.36
C GLU A 142 -6.03 -4.11 -20.04
N ASN A 143 -5.56 -2.88 -20.28
CA ASN A 143 -4.39 -2.61 -21.11
C ASN A 143 -3.20 -2.06 -20.33
N GLU A 144 -3.43 -1.40 -19.20
CA GLU A 144 -2.35 -0.74 -18.46
C GLU A 144 -2.62 -0.61 -16.97
N ILE A 145 -1.54 -0.37 -16.26
CA ILE A 145 -1.52 -0.03 -14.84
C ILE A 145 -1.00 1.40 -14.74
N ARG A 146 -1.77 2.30 -14.13
CA ARG A 146 -1.38 3.69 -13.90
C ARG A 146 -1.29 3.96 -12.42
N VAL A 147 -0.29 4.73 -12.01
CA VAL A 147 -0.10 5.13 -10.62
C VAL A 147 0.04 6.64 -10.55
N GLU A 148 -0.68 7.25 -9.62
CA GLU A 148 -0.59 8.66 -9.30
C GLU A 148 -0.37 8.82 -7.80
N PHE A 149 0.67 9.57 -7.42
CA PHE A 149 0.90 9.91 -6.02
C PHE A 149 0.15 11.20 -5.66
N LYS A 150 -0.45 11.21 -4.48
CA LYS A 150 -1.12 12.38 -3.91
C LYS A 150 -0.34 12.85 -2.69
N PHE A 151 0.31 13.99 -2.81
CA PHE A 151 1.08 14.57 -1.72
C PHE A 151 0.19 15.44 -0.81
N GLU A 152 0.63 15.65 0.43
CA GLU A 152 -0.21 16.24 1.49
C GLU A 152 -0.84 17.57 1.12
N SER A 153 -0.17 18.41 0.32
CA SER A 153 -0.71 19.67 -0.15
C SER A 153 -1.96 19.52 -1.04
N GLU A 154 -2.21 18.32 -1.54
CA GLU A 154 -3.33 18.01 -2.44
C GLU A 154 -4.51 17.30 -1.74
N TRP A 155 -4.41 17.10 -0.45
CA TRP A 155 -5.42 16.32 0.30
C TRP A 155 -6.69 17.09 0.67
#